data_80f3a4eea8676934b030c69bd9e60fce
#
_entry.id   80f3a4eea8676934b030c69bd9e60fce
#
_cell.length_a   1.000
_cell.length_b   1.000
_cell.length_c   1.000
_cell.angle_alpha   90.00
_cell.angle_beta   90.00
_cell.angle_gamma   90.00
#
_symmetry.space_group_name_H-M   'P 1'
#
loop_
_entity.id
_entity.type
_entity.pdbx_description
1 polymer ?
#
loop_
_entity_poly.entity_id
_entity_poly.type
_entity_poly.pdbx_seq_one_letter_code
_entity_poly.pdbx_strand_id
1 'polypeptide(L)'
;MNTQEKYEKYVNTSCVKAVEPVVIASAKGAQVTDESGKTYTDLFAGISVVNAGHCNPVVLDAAKAQMDKLVHCCSIAYHVPAVADLAEKLAQITPGRLQKSFFGSGGAEANEGAMRLAKQASKKQEFISLQGSFHGRSLATLSITGNCGRKRGGGPYLTGCTYHPAAYCYRCPYDKAYPSCD
;
A
#
# COMPACT_ATOMS: atom_id res chain seq x y z
N MET A 1 13.66 -1.05 29.74
CA MET A 1 13.47 -1.52 28.35
C MET A 1 13.61 -0.34 27.40
N ASN A 2 14.53 -0.42 26.45
CA ASN A 2 14.66 0.52 25.34
C ASN A 2 13.60 0.25 24.25
N THR A 3 13.60 1.04 23.18
CA THR A 3 12.60 0.93 22.09
C THR A 3 12.65 -0.42 21.38
N GLN A 4 13.83 -0.95 21.10
CA GLN A 4 14.02 -2.26 20.45
C GLN A 4 13.49 -3.41 21.32
N GLU A 5 13.84 -3.42 22.62
CA GLU A 5 13.34 -4.41 23.58
C GLU A 5 11.82 -4.40 23.70
N LYS A 6 11.19 -3.20 23.66
CA LYS A 6 9.74 -3.08 23.65
C LYS A 6 9.14 -3.63 22.35
N TYR A 7 9.81 -3.37 21.23
CA TYR A 7 9.38 -3.84 19.91
C TYR A 7 9.40 -5.38 19.86
N GLU A 8 10.50 -6.00 20.29
CA GLU A 8 10.64 -7.46 20.35
C GLU A 8 9.59 -8.10 21.27
N LYS A 9 9.29 -7.46 22.39
CA LYS A 9 8.38 -8.02 23.39
C LYS A 9 6.90 -7.81 23.06
N TYR A 10 6.54 -6.69 22.44
CA TYR A 10 5.13 -6.30 22.34
C TYR A 10 4.62 -6.11 20.91
N VAL A 11 5.48 -6.04 19.91
CA VAL A 11 5.06 -5.88 18.52
C VAL A 11 5.17 -7.21 17.77
N ASN A 12 4.04 -7.66 17.21
CA ASN A 12 4.06 -8.87 16.39
C ASN A 12 4.66 -8.59 15.01
N THR A 13 5.87 -9.06 14.78
CA THR A 13 6.62 -8.93 13.53
C THR A 13 6.57 -10.18 12.65
N SER A 14 5.76 -11.19 12.98
CA SER A 14 5.70 -12.46 12.24
C SER A 14 5.33 -12.30 10.76
N CYS A 15 4.63 -11.23 10.40
CA CYS A 15 4.25 -10.93 9.01
C CYS A 15 5.34 -10.17 8.22
N VAL A 16 6.50 -9.91 8.82
CA VAL A 16 7.65 -9.25 8.16
C VAL A 16 8.89 -10.11 8.27
N LYS A 17 9.79 -10.01 7.30
CA LYS A 17 10.98 -10.86 7.26
C LYS A 17 11.99 -10.46 8.33
N ALA A 18 12.19 -9.17 8.51
CA ALA A 18 13.08 -8.59 9.50
C ALA A 18 12.65 -7.13 9.75
N VAL A 19 12.97 -6.62 10.92
CA VAL A 19 12.90 -5.19 11.25
C VAL A 19 14.33 -4.68 11.31
N GLU A 20 14.62 -3.59 10.65
CA GLU A 20 15.95 -2.99 10.67
C GLU A 20 16.31 -2.53 12.09
N PRO A 21 17.56 -2.72 12.53
CA PRO A 21 17.97 -2.40 13.90
C PRO A 21 18.18 -0.90 14.17
N VAL A 22 17.53 -0.05 13.40
CA VAL A 22 17.59 1.41 13.51
C VAL A 22 16.29 1.93 14.10
N VAL A 23 16.38 2.71 15.16
CA VAL A 23 15.21 3.32 15.80
C VAL A 23 15.05 4.75 15.29
N ILE A 24 14.14 4.95 14.34
CA ILE A 24 13.87 6.27 13.77
C ILE A 24 13.05 7.10 14.77
N ALA A 25 13.61 8.23 15.18
CA ALA A 25 13.01 9.15 16.14
C ALA A 25 12.32 10.35 15.48
N SER A 26 12.85 10.84 14.37
CA SER A 26 12.27 11.99 13.64
C SER A 26 12.62 11.95 12.17
N ALA A 27 11.86 12.73 11.38
CA ALA A 27 12.13 12.84 9.96
C ALA A 27 11.67 14.20 9.41
N LYS A 28 12.35 14.71 8.37
CA LYS A 28 11.99 15.94 7.66
C LYS A 28 12.49 15.90 6.22
N GLY A 29 11.62 16.18 5.26
CA GLY A 29 11.97 16.11 3.84
C GLY A 29 12.45 14.73 3.44
N ALA A 30 13.66 14.60 2.94
CA ALA A 30 14.29 13.34 2.57
C ALA A 30 15.25 12.79 3.64
N GLN A 31 15.19 13.29 4.86
CA GLN A 31 16.08 12.88 5.95
C GLN A 31 15.31 12.25 7.10
N VAL A 32 15.88 11.20 7.68
CA VAL A 32 15.43 10.57 8.92
C VAL A 32 16.56 10.61 9.95
N THR A 33 16.20 10.77 11.22
CA THR A 33 17.15 10.82 12.33
C THR A 33 16.79 9.75 13.34
N ASP A 34 17.79 8.97 13.78
CA ASP A 34 17.59 7.93 14.79
C ASP A 34 17.66 8.49 16.23
N GLU A 35 17.36 7.63 17.21
CA GLU A 35 17.43 7.99 18.64
C GLU A 35 18.82 8.45 19.12
N SER A 36 19.89 8.09 18.41
CA SER A 36 21.24 8.56 18.72
C SER A 36 21.58 9.94 18.15
N GLY A 37 20.67 10.51 17.33
CA GLY A 37 20.87 11.76 16.62
C GLY A 37 21.57 11.62 15.26
N LYS A 38 21.86 10.40 14.82
CA LYS A 38 22.46 10.17 13.52
C LYS A 38 21.42 10.34 12.41
N THR A 39 21.78 11.08 11.37
CA THR A 39 20.90 11.37 10.23
C THR A 39 21.26 10.51 9.03
N TYR A 40 20.22 10.08 8.31
CA TYR A 40 20.30 9.27 7.09
C TYR A 40 19.47 9.89 5.98
N THR A 41 19.89 9.71 4.74
CA THR A 41 19.05 10.01 3.58
C THR A 41 18.06 8.86 3.39
N ASP A 42 16.77 9.16 3.41
CA ASP A 42 15.71 8.18 3.20
C ASP A 42 15.45 7.97 1.71
N LEU A 43 15.91 6.83 1.19
CA LEU A 43 15.60 6.36 -0.16
C LEU A 43 14.46 5.34 -0.19
N PHE A 44 13.85 5.07 0.96
CA PHE A 44 12.78 4.09 1.11
C PHE A 44 11.38 4.73 1.13
N ALA A 45 11.28 5.93 1.69
CA ALA A 45 10.06 6.74 1.78
C ALA A 45 8.84 5.96 2.32
N GLY A 46 9.06 5.08 3.31
CA GLY A 46 8.00 4.24 3.88
C GLY A 46 7.36 3.29 2.85
N ILE A 47 8.15 2.69 1.97
CA ILE A 47 7.74 1.92 0.79
C ILE A 47 6.98 2.81 -0.21
N SER A 48 7.62 3.93 -0.60
CA SER A 48 7.12 4.90 -1.59
C SER A 48 5.79 5.59 -1.20
N VAL A 49 5.52 5.75 0.09
CA VAL A 49 4.31 6.40 0.60
C VAL A 49 4.53 7.88 0.87
N VAL A 50 5.71 8.27 1.37
CA VAL A 50 5.99 9.64 1.79
C VAL A 50 6.61 10.46 0.64
N ASN A 51 5.97 10.46 -0.52
CA ASN A 51 6.52 11.06 -1.74
C ASN A 51 6.59 12.60 -1.70
N ALA A 52 5.80 13.24 -0.85
CA ALA A 52 5.87 14.70 -0.63
C ALA A 52 6.99 15.11 0.36
N GLY A 53 7.75 14.13 0.87
CA GLY A 53 8.73 14.28 1.93
C GLY A 53 8.13 14.17 3.34
N HIS A 54 8.96 13.71 4.28
CA HIS A 54 8.58 13.60 5.67
C HIS A 54 8.20 14.96 6.25
N CYS A 55 7.14 14.99 7.05
CA CYS A 55 6.67 16.18 7.75
C CYS A 55 6.54 17.42 6.85
N ASN A 56 6.02 17.23 5.63
CA ASN A 56 5.77 18.34 4.72
C ASN A 56 4.82 19.35 5.39
N PRO A 57 5.21 20.63 5.55
CA PRO A 57 4.44 21.58 6.32
C PRO A 57 3.05 21.83 5.73
N VAL A 58 2.92 21.88 4.42
CA VAL A 58 1.62 22.09 3.76
C VAL A 58 0.64 20.96 4.10
N VAL A 59 1.12 19.70 4.09
CA VAL A 59 0.30 18.54 4.43
C VAL A 59 -0.04 18.52 5.92
N LEU A 60 0.94 18.82 6.79
CA LEU A 60 0.72 18.83 8.23
C LEU A 60 -0.26 19.92 8.66
N ASP A 61 -0.12 21.12 8.12
CA ASP A 61 -1.00 22.24 8.49
C ASP A 61 -2.44 22.01 8.01
N ALA A 62 -2.62 21.46 6.82
CA ALA A 62 -3.94 21.05 6.33
C ALA A 62 -4.56 19.96 7.20
N ALA A 63 -3.77 18.95 7.61
CA ALA A 63 -4.25 17.88 8.49
C ALA A 63 -4.65 18.40 9.87
N LYS A 64 -3.83 19.26 10.50
CA LYS A 64 -4.15 19.89 11.80
C LYS A 64 -5.42 20.73 11.71
N ALA A 65 -5.53 21.59 10.69
CA ALA A 65 -6.71 22.41 10.49
C ALA A 65 -7.99 21.58 10.25
N GLN A 66 -7.88 20.42 9.62
CA GLN A 66 -9.01 19.51 9.47
C GLN A 66 -9.37 18.79 10.78
N MET A 67 -8.37 18.38 11.56
CA MET A 67 -8.60 17.76 12.88
C MET A 67 -9.32 18.70 13.85
N ASP A 68 -9.02 20.01 13.80
CA ASP A 68 -9.70 21.01 14.61
C ASP A 68 -11.19 21.19 14.23
N LYS A 69 -11.58 20.81 13.01
CA LYS A 69 -12.95 20.91 12.52
C LYS A 69 -13.73 19.59 12.68
N LEU A 70 -13.15 18.50 12.21
CA LEU A 70 -13.82 17.21 12.17
C LEU A 70 -12.81 16.09 11.92
N VAL A 71 -12.71 15.14 12.86
CA VAL A 71 -11.87 13.95 12.71
C VAL A 71 -12.65 12.81 12.06
N HIS A 72 -13.87 12.53 12.50
CA HIS A 72 -14.68 11.42 12.02
C HIS A 72 -16.17 11.68 12.16
N CYS A 73 -16.95 11.31 11.14
CA CYS A 73 -18.42 11.35 11.22
C CYS A 73 -19.10 10.27 10.37
N CYS A 74 -18.42 9.18 10.03
CA CYS A 74 -18.97 8.12 9.18
C CYS A 74 -19.36 8.63 7.78
N SER A 75 -18.38 8.80 6.90
CA SER A 75 -18.57 9.32 5.52
C SER A 75 -19.46 8.44 4.60
N ILE A 76 -19.83 7.24 5.04
CA ILE A 76 -20.84 6.41 4.36
C ILE A 76 -22.26 6.93 4.65
N ALA A 77 -22.48 7.49 5.85
CA ALA A 77 -23.79 8.00 6.29
C ALA A 77 -23.95 9.50 6.01
N TYR A 78 -22.85 10.26 6.03
CA TYR A 78 -22.88 11.71 5.91
C TYR A 78 -21.93 12.22 4.82
N HIS A 79 -22.29 13.34 4.20
CA HIS A 79 -21.42 14.01 3.23
C HIS A 79 -20.34 14.81 3.97
N VAL A 80 -19.08 14.59 3.58
CA VAL A 80 -17.91 15.25 4.17
C VAL A 80 -17.20 16.07 3.10
N PRO A 81 -17.06 17.39 3.26
CA PRO A 81 -16.45 18.25 2.25
C PRO A 81 -15.07 17.75 1.81
N ALA A 82 -14.16 17.49 2.74
CA ALA A 82 -12.80 17.03 2.41
C ALA A 82 -12.77 15.72 1.58
N VAL A 83 -13.74 14.83 1.75
CA VAL A 83 -13.87 13.60 0.95
C VAL A 83 -14.36 13.92 -0.46
N ALA A 84 -15.33 14.83 -0.59
CA ALA A 84 -15.85 15.27 -1.88
C ALA A 84 -14.79 16.01 -2.69
N ASP A 85 -14.07 16.94 -2.08
CA ASP A 85 -13.00 17.72 -2.70
C ASP A 85 -11.87 16.79 -3.21
N LEU A 86 -11.48 15.78 -2.41
CA LEU A 86 -10.50 14.80 -2.83
C LEU A 86 -11.00 13.95 -4.01
N ALA A 87 -12.26 13.49 -3.97
CA ALA A 87 -12.84 12.72 -5.06
C ALA A 87 -12.92 13.51 -6.37
N GLU A 88 -13.29 14.78 -6.30
CA GLU A 88 -13.29 15.70 -7.44
C GLU A 88 -11.87 15.86 -7.99
N LYS A 89 -10.89 16.14 -7.13
CA LYS A 89 -9.51 16.29 -7.55
C LYS A 89 -8.96 15.05 -8.23
N LEU A 90 -9.25 13.86 -7.69
CA LEU A 90 -8.87 12.59 -8.31
C LEU A 90 -9.51 12.42 -9.69
N ALA A 91 -10.80 12.72 -9.84
CA ALA A 91 -11.47 12.64 -11.14
C ALA A 91 -10.85 13.60 -12.19
N GLN A 92 -10.37 14.78 -11.77
CA GLN A 92 -9.73 15.75 -12.66
C GLN A 92 -8.35 15.30 -13.15
N ILE A 93 -7.58 14.57 -12.33
CA ILE A 93 -6.18 14.19 -12.64
C ILE A 93 -6.04 12.76 -13.17
N THR A 94 -7.07 11.93 -13.06
CA THR A 94 -7.05 10.56 -13.58
C THR A 94 -7.41 10.51 -15.06
N PRO A 95 -6.79 9.62 -15.85
CA PRO A 95 -7.07 9.53 -17.27
C PRO A 95 -8.44 8.95 -17.60
N GLY A 96 -8.96 9.32 -18.79
CA GLY A 96 -10.16 8.73 -19.34
C GLY A 96 -11.44 9.12 -18.59
N ARG A 97 -12.30 8.15 -18.31
CA ARG A 97 -13.62 8.36 -17.71
C ARG A 97 -13.70 7.93 -16.23
N LEU A 98 -12.59 7.92 -15.53
CA LEU A 98 -12.53 7.57 -14.11
C LEU A 98 -13.05 8.74 -13.27
N GLN A 99 -14.32 8.69 -12.89
CA GLN A 99 -15.03 9.80 -12.24
C GLN A 99 -15.44 9.53 -10.79
N LYS A 100 -15.27 8.30 -10.31
CA LYS A 100 -15.69 7.91 -8.96
C LYS A 100 -14.57 7.23 -8.20
N SER A 101 -14.44 7.57 -6.93
CA SER A 101 -13.43 7.04 -6.03
C SER A 101 -14.08 6.23 -4.91
N PHE A 102 -13.43 5.15 -4.52
CA PHE A 102 -13.71 4.41 -3.29
C PHE A 102 -12.53 4.61 -2.34
N PHE A 103 -12.81 5.04 -1.12
CA PHE A 103 -11.82 5.27 -0.09
C PHE A 103 -11.91 4.17 0.97
N GLY A 104 -10.79 3.47 1.18
CA GLY A 104 -10.62 2.46 2.21
C GLY A 104 -9.56 2.88 3.23
N SER A 105 -9.44 2.12 4.31
CA SER A 105 -8.47 2.37 5.40
C SER A 105 -7.03 2.05 5.02
N GLY A 106 -6.82 1.40 3.87
CA GLY A 106 -5.48 1.05 3.38
C GLY A 106 -5.53 0.28 2.07
N GLY A 107 -4.33 -0.02 1.50
CA GLY A 107 -4.20 -0.67 0.20
C GLY A 107 -4.87 -2.05 0.12
N ALA A 108 -4.89 -2.83 1.21
CA ALA A 108 -5.58 -4.12 1.23
C ALA A 108 -7.09 -3.95 1.04
N GLU A 109 -7.71 -3.03 1.75
CA GLU A 109 -9.14 -2.76 1.62
C GLU A 109 -9.50 -2.16 0.26
N ALA A 110 -8.67 -1.26 -0.26
CA ALA A 110 -8.84 -0.72 -1.61
C ALA A 110 -8.79 -1.81 -2.68
N ASN A 111 -7.84 -2.75 -2.57
CA ASN A 111 -7.75 -3.90 -3.47
C ASN A 111 -8.94 -4.85 -3.33
N GLU A 112 -9.45 -5.11 -2.14
CA GLU A 112 -10.68 -5.91 -1.96
C GLU A 112 -11.90 -5.22 -2.56
N GLY A 113 -12.01 -3.91 -2.41
CA GLY A 113 -13.03 -3.09 -3.07
C GLY A 113 -12.97 -3.21 -4.60
N ALA A 114 -11.76 -3.11 -5.15
CA ALA A 114 -11.52 -3.29 -6.59
C ALA A 114 -11.88 -4.70 -7.07
N MET A 115 -11.51 -5.75 -6.32
CA MET A 115 -11.88 -7.14 -6.63
C MET A 115 -13.39 -7.34 -6.65
N ARG A 116 -14.12 -6.81 -5.68
CA ARG A 116 -15.58 -6.86 -5.64
C ARG A 116 -16.21 -6.15 -6.84
N LEU A 117 -15.72 -4.94 -7.14
CA LEU A 117 -16.19 -4.16 -8.27
C LEU A 117 -15.95 -4.89 -9.59
N ALA A 118 -14.75 -5.45 -9.79
CA ALA A 118 -14.40 -6.20 -10.98
C ALA A 118 -15.32 -7.43 -11.19
N LYS A 119 -15.59 -8.20 -10.13
CA LYS A 119 -16.52 -9.34 -10.19
C LYS A 119 -17.96 -8.90 -10.54
N GLN A 120 -18.42 -7.82 -9.92
CA GLN A 120 -19.77 -7.31 -10.18
C GLN A 120 -19.92 -6.78 -11.60
N ALA A 121 -18.94 -6.07 -12.13
CA ALA A 121 -18.96 -5.50 -13.46
C ALA A 121 -18.77 -6.55 -14.56
N SER A 122 -17.79 -7.45 -14.41
CA SER A 122 -17.45 -8.44 -15.43
C SER A 122 -18.29 -9.71 -15.39
N LYS A 123 -18.96 -9.99 -14.26
CA LYS A 123 -19.64 -11.26 -13.93
C LYS A 123 -18.67 -12.47 -13.90
N LYS A 124 -17.36 -12.24 -13.94
CA LYS A 124 -16.32 -13.27 -13.83
C LYS A 124 -15.90 -13.46 -12.39
N GLN A 125 -15.38 -14.65 -12.05
CA GLN A 125 -15.09 -15.02 -10.66
C GLN A 125 -13.59 -15.09 -10.35
N GLU A 126 -12.75 -15.23 -11.36
CA GLU A 126 -11.33 -15.50 -11.21
C GLU A 126 -10.46 -14.28 -11.52
N PHE A 127 -9.27 -14.30 -10.97
CA PHE A 127 -8.23 -13.29 -11.17
C PHE A 127 -6.95 -13.92 -11.70
N ILE A 128 -6.24 -13.15 -12.49
CA ILE A 128 -4.84 -13.43 -12.85
C ILE A 128 -3.97 -12.46 -12.08
N SER A 129 -2.97 -12.96 -11.37
CA SER A 129 -1.99 -12.16 -10.65
C SER A 129 -0.58 -12.44 -11.14
N LEU A 130 0.30 -11.47 -11.03
CA LEU A 130 1.70 -11.62 -11.44
C LEU A 130 2.54 -12.21 -10.31
N GLN A 131 3.45 -13.13 -10.66
CA GLN A 131 4.46 -13.64 -9.74
C GLN A 131 5.31 -12.48 -9.19
N GLY A 132 5.65 -12.55 -7.91
CA GLY A 132 6.38 -11.49 -7.21
C GLY A 132 5.54 -10.30 -6.75
N SER A 133 4.28 -10.20 -7.19
CA SER A 133 3.38 -9.10 -6.79
C SER A 133 3.02 -9.11 -5.30
N PHE A 134 2.61 -7.96 -4.79
CA PHE A 134 2.09 -7.81 -3.43
C PHE A 134 0.83 -6.94 -3.45
N HIS A 135 -0.26 -7.43 -2.88
CA HIS A 135 -1.57 -6.78 -2.93
C HIS A 135 -2.17 -6.46 -1.55
N GLY A 136 -1.54 -6.93 -0.48
CA GLY A 136 -2.01 -6.68 0.89
C GLY A 136 -1.84 -7.89 1.81
N ARG A 137 -2.36 -7.76 3.03
CA ARG A 137 -2.23 -8.75 4.10
C ARG A 137 -3.58 -9.29 4.62
N SER A 138 -4.71 -8.81 4.10
CA SER A 138 -6.00 -9.45 4.34
C SER A 138 -6.06 -10.80 3.62
N LEU A 139 -6.97 -11.68 4.02
CA LEU A 139 -7.02 -13.02 3.44
C LEU A 139 -7.20 -12.99 1.92
N ALA A 140 -8.10 -12.14 1.41
CA ALA A 140 -8.34 -12.05 -0.03
C ALA A 140 -7.14 -11.46 -0.78
N THR A 141 -6.57 -10.36 -0.31
CA THR A 141 -5.41 -9.73 -0.97
C THR A 141 -4.15 -10.58 -0.85
N LEU A 142 -3.97 -11.29 0.26
CA LEU A 142 -2.86 -12.22 0.41
C LEU A 142 -3.04 -13.43 -0.52
N SER A 143 -4.28 -13.86 -0.74
CA SER A 143 -4.59 -14.95 -1.69
C SER A 143 -4.20 -14.60 -3.12
N ILE A 144 -4.35 -13.35 -3.56
CA ILE A 144 -3.93 -12.90 -4.89
C ILE A 144 -2.48 -12.36 -4.92
N THR A 145 -1.77 -12.30 -3.80
CA THR A 145 -0.35 -11.92 -3.74
C THR A 145 0.52 -13.01 -4.36
N GLY A 146 1.29 -12.66 -5.41
CA GLY A 146 2.17 -13.59 -6.12
C GLY A 146 3.53 -13.83 -5.46
N ASN A 147 3.86 -13.09 -4.39
CA ASN A 147 5.09 -13.25 -3.63
C ASN A 147 4.98 -14.42 -2.65
N CYS A 148 5.58 -15.57 -3.01
CA CYS A 148 5.55 -16.80 -2.21
C CYS A 148 6.12 -16.62 -0.80
N GLY A 149 7.13 -15.78 -0.61
CA GLY A 149 7.74 -15.52 0.68
C GLY A 149 6.79 -14.87 1.69
N ARG A 150 5.80 -14.11 1.21
CA ARG A 150 4.76 -13.47 2.04
C ARG A 150 3.62 -14.40 2.43
N LYS A 151 3.52 -15.55 1.76
CA LYS A 151 2.43 -16.53 1.93
C LYS A 151 2.84 -17.76 2.73
N ARG A 152 4.12 -17.95 2.97
CA ARG A 152 4.64 -19.17 3.62
C ARG A 152 4.01 -19.38 5.00
N GLY A 153 3.42 -20.56 5.20
CA GLY A 153 2.83 -20.97 6.47
C GLY A 153 1.46 -20.37 6.82
N GLY A 154 0.87 -19.55 5.95
CA GLY A 154 -0.39 -18.84 6.23
C GLY A 154 -1.63 -19.40 5.53
N GLY A 155 -1.54 -20.54 4.85
CA GLY A 155 -2.67 -21.15 4.14
C GLY A 155 -3.64 -21.93 5.05
N PRO A 156 -4.78 -22.44 4.51
CA PRO A 156 -5.17 -22.37 3.11
C PRO A 156 -5.60 -20.96 2.63
N TYR A 157 -5.34 -20.67 1.36
CA TYR A 157 -5.74 -19.42 0.73
C TYR A 157 -7.02 -19.59 -0.08
N LEU A 158 -7.69 -18.48 -0.39
CA LEU A 158 -8.87 -18.48 -1.23
C LEU A 158 -8.52 -18.95 -2.65
N THR A 159 -9.41 -19.72 -3.24
CA THR A 159 -9.32 -20.17 -4.64
C THR A 159 -9.72 -19.05 -5.62
N GLY A 160 -9.54 -19.29 -6.93
CA GLY A 160 -9.93 -18.36 -7.98
C GLY A 160 -8.85 -17.32 -8.33
N CYS A 161 -7.58 -17.64 -8.09
CA CYS A 161 -6.47 -16.85 -8.59
C CYS A 161 -5.41 -17.73 -9.26
N THR A 162 -5.06 -17.39 -10.49
CA THR A 162 -3.97 -17.99 -11.25
C THR A 162 -2.79 -17.04 -11.30
N TYR A 163 -1.56 -17.56 -11.23
CA TYR A 163 -0.35 -16.74 -11.22
C TYR A 163 0.41 -16.89 -12.54
N HIS A 164 0.74 -15.74 -13.13
CA HIS A 164 1.55 -15.67 -14.34
C HIS A 164 2.89 -14.98 -14.05
N PRO A 165 3.94 -15.31 -14.81
CA PRO A 165 5.19 -14.57 -14.77
C PRO A 165 4.97 -13.07 -14.99
N ALA A 166 5.71 -12.24 -14.25
CA ALA A 166 5.77 -10.82 -14.51
C ALA A 166 6.66 -10.55 -15.73
N ALA A 167 6.43 -9.45 -16.44
CA ALA A 167 7.33 -8.97 -17.49
C ALA A 167 8.70 -8.63 -16.86
N TYR A 168 9.71 -9.46 -17.12
CA TYR A 168 11.04 -9.33 -16.54
C TYR A 168 12.11 -9.63 -17.58
N CYS A 169 12.36 -8.65 -18.47
CA CYS A 169 13.27 -8.82 -19.61
C CYS A 169 14.70 -9.20 -19.21
N TYR A 170 15.19 -8.74 -18.05
CA TYR A 170 16.53 -9.08 -17.55
C TYR A 170 16.74 -10.58 -17.31
N ARG A 171 15.66 -11.29 -16.91
CA ARG A 171 15.63 -12.76 -16.76
C ARG A 171 14.26 -13.24 -17.25
N CYS A 172 14.08 -13.21 -18.57
CA CYS A 172 12.80 -13.56 -19.18
C CYS A 172 12.41 -15.01 -18.87
N PRO A 173 11.25 -15.28 -18.31
CA PRO A 173 10.81 -16.64 -18.00
C PRO A 173 10.48 -17.47 -19.26
N TYR A 174 10.47 -16.84 -20.43
CA TYR A 174 10.20 -17.46 -21.73
C TYR A 174 11.42 -17.49 -22.65
N ASP A 175 12.62 -17.20 -22.14
CA ASP A 175 13.89 -17.12 -22.88
C ASP A 175 13.80 -16.22 -24.14
N LYS A 176 13.00 -15.16 -24.07
CA LYS A 176 12.87 -14.19 -25.16
C LYS A 176 13.72 -12.95 -24.91
N ALA A 177 14.16 -12.33 -26.01
CA ALA A 177 14.89 -11.06 -25.96
C ALA A 177 13.99 -9.93 -26.47
N TYR A 178 13.93 -8.81 -25.71
CA TYR A 178 13.26 -7.60 -26.17
C TYR A 178 13.96 -7.03 -27.41
N PRO A 179 13.24 -6.59 -28.47
CA PRO A 179 11.79 -6.47 -28.59
C PRO A 179 11.06 -7.68 -29.22
N SER A 180 11.76 -8.74 -29.59
CA SER A 180 11.16 -9.92 -30.24
C SER A 180 10.56 -10.91 -29.23
N CYS A 181 9.56 -10.48 -28.49
CA CYS A 181 8.88 -11.26 -27.44
C CYS A 181 7.37 -11.39 -27.71
N ASP A 182 7.02 -11.91 -28.87
CA ASP A 182 5.64 -12.19 -29.31
C ASP A 182 4.95 -13.25 -28.44
#